data_cd36353644416764fae1a9f33b6fa790
#
_entry.id   cd36353644416764fae1a9f33b6fa790
#
_cell.length_a   1.000
_cell.length_b   1.000
_cell.length_c   1.000
_cell.angle_alpha   90.00
_cell.angle_beta   90.00
_cell.angle_gamma   90.00
#
_symmetry.space_group_name_H-M   'P 1'
#
loop_
_entity.id
_entity.type
_entity.pdbx_description
1 polymer ?
#
loop_
_entity_poly.entity_id
_entity_poly.type
_entity_poly.pdbx_seq_one_letter_code
_entity_poly.pdbx_strand_id
1 'polypeptide(L)'
;DDYGVDLGKVRWVTFEDAHVAEYRDPPGTERAPTGKTALEMLLAGEVDAAVLSDPVPTDTRLKSVIPDPTAAAADWQRRKGAIQVNHLVCVKNSLPDDVVDEVFRLLQESKNIGAKDAPTSPFGREANRRNLEVAIDYVYRQDLIPKRYTVDELLER
;
A
#
# COMPACT_ATOMS: atom_id res chain seq x y z
N ASP A 1 -12.70 5.45 7.25
CA ASP A 1 -12.66 6.14 8.53
C ASP A 1 -12.29 7.62 8.42
N ASP A 2 -11.20 7.97 7.69
CA ASP A 2 -10.68 9.34 7.68
C ASP A 2 -11.58 10.34 6.93
N TYR A 3 -12.39 9.87 6.00
CA TYR A 3 -13.26 10.71 5.15
C TYR A 3 -14.74 10.43 5.29
N GLY A 4 -15.14 9.57 6.23
CA GLY A 4 -16.55 9.26 6.49
C GLY A 4 -17.29 8.58 5.33
N VAL A 5 -16.58 7.96 4.40
CA VAL A 5 -17.19 7.23 3.28
C VAL A 5 -17.81 5.92 3.79
N ASP A 6 -19.08 5.71 3.46
CA ASP A 6 -19.78 4.46 3.73
C ASP A 6 -19.41 3.44 2.64
N LEU A 7 -18.47 2.55 2.96
CA LEU A 7 -17.96 1.54 2.03
C LEU A 7 -19.05 0.56 1.56
N GLY A 8 -20.13 0.37 2.35
CA GLY A 8 -21.26 -0.48 1.96
C GLY A 8 -22.06 0.08 0.78
N LYS A 9 -21.89 1.36 0.46
CA LYS A 9 -22.53 2.03 -0.68
C LYS A 9 -21.61 2.14 -1.89
N VAL A 10 -20.34 1.71 -1.78
CA VAL A 10 -19.39 1.75 -2.87
C VAL A 10 -19.50 0.47 -3.69
N ARG A 11 -19.71 0.61 -4.99
CA ARG A 11 -19.61 -0.47 -5.96
C ARG A 11 -18.16 -0.57 -6.43
N TRP A 12 -17.54 -1.70 -6.17
CA TRP A 12 -16.15 -1.94 -6.52
C TRP A 12 -16.03 -2.63 -7.88
N VAL A 13 -15.14 -2.13 -8.72
CA VAL A 13 -14.76 -2.76 -10.00
C VAL A 13 -13.27 -3.02 -9.99
N THR A 14 -12.84 -4.24 -10.25
CA THR A 14 -11.43 -4.65 -10.30
C THR A 14 -11.03 -5.05 -11.72
N PHE A 15 -9.78 -4.79 -12.08
CA PHE A 15 -9.22 -4.97 -13.41
C PHE A 15 -8.19 -6.09 -13.47
N GLU A 16 -7.62 -6.45 -12.34
CA GLU A 16 -6.52 -7.41 -12.23
C GLU A 16 -6.92 -8.58 -11.32
N ASP A 17 -6.28 -9.72 -11.52
CA ASP A 17 -6.38 -10.83 -10.60
C ASP A 17 -5.64 -10.51 -9.29
N ALA A 18 -6.06 -11.17 -8.22
CA ALA A 18 -5.40 -11.02 -6.93
C ALA A 18 -3.92 -11.42 -7.01
N HIS A 19 -3.03 -10.60 -6.42
CA HIS A 19 -1.59 -10.89 -6.39
C HIS A 19 -1.24 -12.01 -5.40
N VAL A 20 -2.15 -12.35 -4.49
CA VAL A 20 -2.03 -13.44 -3.52
C VAL A 20 -3.08 -14.50 -3.84
N ALA A 21 -2.65 -15.74 -4.04
CA ALA A 21 -3.52 -16.83 -4.51
C ALA A 21 -4.71 -17.14 -3.57
N GLU A 22 -4.52 -16.92 -2.28
CA GLU A 22 -5.53 -17.14 -1.24
C GLU A 22 -6.57 -16.03 -1.14
N TYR A 23 -6.24 -14.83 -1.66
CA TYR A 23 -7.15 -13.68 -1.61
C TYR A 23 -8.38 -13.92 -2.50
N ARG A 24 -9.52 -13.46 -2.00
CA ARG A 24 -10.77 -13.43 -2.76
C ARG A 24 -11.35 -12.03 -2.68
N ASP A 25 -11.83 -11.53 -3.81
CA ASP A 25 -12.52 -10.25 -3.83
C ASP A 25 -13.71 -10.28 -2.87
N PRO A 26 -13.97 -9.18 -2.16
CA PRO A 26 -15.15 -9.06 -1.31
C PRO A 26 -16.44 -9.30 -2.09
N PRO A 27 -17.50 -9.83 -1.45
CA PRO A 27 -18.81 -9.98 -2.07
C PRO A 27 -19.30 -8.67 -2.69
N GLY A 28 -19.80 -8.72 -3.92
CA GLY A 28 -20.29 -7.55 -4.63
C GLY A 28 -19.22 -6.79 -5.44
N THR A 29 -17.97 -7.23 -5.42
CA THR A 29 -16.94 -6.72 -6.33
C THR A 29 -17.19 -7.27 -7.75
N GLU A 30 -17.22 -6.39 -8.73
CA GLU A 30 -17.41 -6.72 -10.14
C GLU A 30 -16.06 -6.76 -10.86
N ARG A 31 -15.96 -7.64 -11.87
CA ARG A 31 -14.82 -7.63 -12.81
C ARG A 31 -15.12 -6.67 -13.96
N ALA A 32 -14.14 -5.85 -14.31
CA ALA A 32 -14.24 -4.99 -15.49
C ALA A 32 -14.41 -5.84 -16.78
N PRO A 33 -15.13 -5.33 -17.77
CA PRO A 33 -15.20 -5.99 -19.07
C PRO A 33 -13.81 -6.19 -19.69
N THR A 34 -13.60 -7.33 -20.32
CA THR A 34 -12.33 -7.67 -20.96
C THR A 34 -11.88 -6.56 -21.93
N GLY A 35 -10.63 -6.14 -21.79
CA GLY A 35 -10.01 -5.13 -22.64
C GLY A 35 -10.28 -3.67 -22.24
N LYS A 36 -11.11 -3.40 -21.24
CA LYS A 36 -11.29 -2.06 -20.69
C LYS A 36 -10.24 -1.77 -19.61
N THR A 37 -9.82 -0.51 -19.56
CA THR A 37 -8.94 0.02 -18.52
C THR A 37 -9.70 0.89 -17.53
N ALA A 38 -9.15 1.07 -16.34
CA ALA A 38 -9.72 1.95 -15.31
C ALA A 38 -9.88 3.40 -15.82
N LEU A 39 -8.91 3.88 -16.58
CA LEU A 39 -8.94 5.21 -17.18
C LEU A 39 -10.07 5.36 -18.20
N GLU A 40 -10.22 4.38 -19.11
CA GLU A 40 -11.30 4.42 -20.11
C GLU A 40 -12.68 4.43 -19.46
N MET A 41 -12.90 3.58 -18.44
CA MET A 41 -14.17 3.55 -17.72
C MET A 41 -14.44 4.85 -16.96
N LEU A 42 -13.41 5.45 -16.37
CA LEU A 42 -13.53 6.75 -15.69
C LEU A 42 -13.90 7.86 -16.68
N LEU A 43 -13.21 7.95 -17.81
CA LEU A 43 -13.47 8.97 -18.84
C LEU A 43 -14.82 8.78 -19.53
N ALA A 44 -15.32 7.55 -19.60
CA ALA A 44 -16.64 7.23 -20.11
C ALA A 44 -17.78 7.44 -19.09
N GLY A 45 -17.46 7.74 -17.83
CA GLY A 45 -18.44 7.88 -16.76
C GLY A 45 -19.06 6.54 -16.30
N GLU A 46 -18.41 5.43 -16.58
CA GLU A 46 -18.83 4.09 -16.14
C GLU A 46 -18.47 3.83 -14.69
N VAL A 47 -17.46 4.54 -14.18
CA VAL A 47 -17.09 4.61 -12.77
C VAL A 47 -16.88 6.08 -12.35
N ASP A 48 -17.15 6.39 -11.08
CA ASP A 48 -17.06 7.76 -10.56
C ASP A 48 -15.64 8.14 -10.10
N ALA A 49 -14.84 7.15 -9.76
CA ALA A 49 -13.44 7.32 -9.31
C ALA A 49 -12.61 6.09 -9.68
N ALA A 50 -11.31 6.27 -9.83
CA ALA A 50 -10.38 5.19 -10.11
C ALA A 50 -9.03 5.42 -9.42
N VAL A 51 -8.35 4.34 -9.06
CA VAL A 51 -6.93 4.33 -8.71
C VAL A 51 -6.16 4.12 -9.99
N LEU A 52 -5.33 5.09 -10.35
CA LEU A 52 -4.53 5.06 -11.56
C LEU A 52 -3.04 4.98 -11.19
N SER A 53 -2.26 4.26 -12.00
CA SER A 53 -0.81 4.17 -11.84
C SER A 53 -0.13 5.44 -12.37
N ASP A 54 1.07 5.75 -11.85
CA ASP A 54 1.90 6.82 -12.40
C ASP A 54 2.51 6.44 -13.77
N PRO A 55 2.63 7.41 -14.70
CA PRO A 55 2.16 8.79 -14.57
C PRO A 55 0.64 8.89 -14.77
N VAL A 56 -0.02 9.65 -13.90
CA VAL A 56 -1.44 9.95 -14.07
C VAL A 56 -1.61 10.81 -15.32
N PRO A 57 -2.51 10.45 -16.25
CA PRO A 57 -2.71 11.22 -17.48
C PRO A 57 -3.12 12.67 -17.22
N THR A 58 -2.54 13.58 -17.98
CA THR A 58 -2.92 14.98 -17.97
C THR A 58 -4.19 15.17 -18.82
N ASP A 59 -5.34 15.15 -18.15
CA ASP A 59 -6.64 15.39 -18.80
C ASP A 59 -7.46 16.32 -17.91
N THR A 60 -8.01 17.39 -18.51
CA THR A 60 -8.77 18.41 -17.76
C THR A 60 -10.09 17.91 -17.17
N ARG A 61 -10.56 16.74 -17.58
CA ARG A 61 -11.73 16.07 -17.01
C ARG A 61 -11.42 15.33 -15.71
N LEU A 62 -10.13 15.07 -15.44
CA LEU A 62 -9.66 14.39 -14.26
C LEU A 62 -9.30 15.38 -13.15
N LYS A 63 -9.62 15.01 -11.92
CA LYS A 63 -9.19 15.73 -10.72
C LYS A 63 -8.89 14.75 -9.61
N SER A 64 -7.99 15.12 -8.72
CA SER A 64 -7.75 14.34 -7.51
C SER A 64 -9.02 14.29 -6.64
N VAL A 65 -9.36 13.11 -6.14
CA VAL A 65 -10.43 12.94 -5.14
C VAL A 65 -10.07 13.66 -3.84
N ILE A 66 -8.77 13.70 -3.50
CA ILE A 66 -8.23 14.46 -2.37
C ILE A 66 -7.71 15.79 -2.93
N PRO A 67 -8.31 16.94 -2.59
CA PRO A 67 -7.96 18.24 -3.21
C PRO A 67 -6.48 18.61 -3.04
N ASP A 68 -5.90 18.34 -1.87
CA ASP A 68 -4.47 18.51 -1.59
C ASP A 68 -3.89 17.21 -1.02
N PRO A 69 -3.43 16.28 -1.87
CA PRO A 69 -2.91 15.00 -1.43
C PRO A 69 -1.62 15.14 -0.59
N THR A 70 -0.81 16.16 -0.84
CA THR A 70 0.42 16.41 -0.08
C THR A 70 0.10 16.83 1.36
N ALA A 71 -0.79 17.79 1.53
CA ALA A 71 -1.22 18.21 2.86
C ALA A 71 -1.97 17.09 3.60
N ALA A 72 -2.80 16.31 2.90
CA ALA A 72 -3.50 15.17 3.47
C ALA A 72 -2.54 14.07 3.94
N ALA A 73 -1.50 13.77 3.16
CA ALA A 73 -0.46 12.81 3.54
C ALA A 73 0.32 13.27 4.78
N ALA A 74 0.73 14.55 4.82
CA ALA A 74 1.43 15.13 5.96
C ALA A 74 0.55 15.13 7.24
N ASP A 75 -0.73 15.43 7.10
CA ASP A 75 -1.68 15.36 8.21
C ASP A 75 -1.86 13.93 8.72
N TRP A 76 -2.01 12.97 7.82
CA TRP A 76 -2.09 11.56 8.17
C TRP A 76 -0.84 11.08 8.92
N GLN A 77 0.36 11.40 8.41
CA GLN A 77 1.62 11.06 9.07
C GLN A 77 1.70 11.65 10.49
N ARG A 78 1.31 12.92 10.65
CA ARG A 78 1.28 13.57 11.96
C ARG A 78 0.31 12.89 12.94
N ARG A 79 -0.91 12.56 12.48
CA ARG A 79 -1.93 11.91 13.33
C ARG A 79 -1.59 10.48 13.68
N LYS A 80 -1.02 9.72 12.76
CA LYS A 80 -0.70 8.28 12.98
C LYS A 80 0.68 8.08 13.59
N GLY A 81 1.57 9.07 13.50
CA GLY A 81 2.98 8.91 13.91
C GLY A 81 3.69 7.83 13.08
N ALA A 82 3.33 7.69 11.81
CA ALA A 82 3.79 6.63 10.93
C ALA A 82 3.92 7.12 9.50
N ILE A 83 4.74 6.44 8.70
CA ILE A 83 4.75 6.55 7.24
C ILE A 83 4.03 5.34 6.64
N GLN A 84 3.50 5.51 5.45
CA GLN A 84 2.85 4.41 4.72
C GLN A 84 3.89 3.39 4.26
N VAL A 85 3.66 2.12 4.59
CA VAL A 85 4.48 0.99 4.13
C VAL A 85 3.79 0.39 2.91
N ASN A 86 4.48 0.38 1.77
CA ASN A 86 4.00 -0.26 0.56
C ASN A 86 4.71 -1.59 0.29
N HIS A 87 6.04 -1.64 0.44
CA HIS A 87 6.83 -2.84 0.20
C HIS A 87 7.81 -3.10 1.34
N LEU A 88 8.08 -4.38 1.57
CA LEU A 88 9.14 -4.87 2.44
C LEU A 88 10.03 -5.83 1.64
N VAL A 89 11.33 -5.81 1.93
CA VAL A 89 12.25 -6.83 1.42
C VAL A 89 12.13 -8.05 2.33
N CYS A 90 11.78 -9.18 1.73
CA CYS A 90 11.70 -10.46 2.42
C CYS A 90 12.75 -11.42 1.87
N VAL A 91 13.32 -12.24 2.75
CA VAL A 91 14.25 -13.30 2.40
C VAL A 91 13.72 -14.64 2.92
N LYS A 92 14.18 -15.75 2.32
CA LYS A 92 13.81 -17.09 2.79
C LYS A 92 14.40 -17.35 4.18
N ASN A 93 13.61 -17.90 5.09
CA ASN A 93 14.06 -18.27 6.44
C ASN A 93 15.20 -19.32 6.45
N SER A 94 15.39 -20.05 5.35
CA SER A 94 16.46 -21.04 5.18
C SER A 94 17.82 -20.42 4.82
N LEU A 95 17.91 -19.12 4.58
CA LEU A 95 19.19 -18.47 4.34
C LEU A 95 20.04 -18.39 5.61
N PRO A 96 21.37 -18.64 5.51
CA PRO A 96 22.29 -18.39 6.61
C PRO A 96 22.25 -16.93 7.08
N ASP A 97 22.48 -16.71 8.37
CA ASP A 97 22.40 -15.36 8.96
C ASP A 97 23.43 -14.40 8.36
N ASP A 98 24.65 -14.87 8.07
CA ASP A 98 25.70 -14.08 7.42
C ASP A 98 25.30 -13.59 6.02
N VAL A 99 24.55 -14.39 5.28
CA VAL A 99 23.99 -14.01 3.96
C VAL A 99 22.91 -12.92 4.13
N VAL A 100 22.05 -13.06 5.13
CA VAL A 100 21.00 -12.06 5.40
C VAL A 100 21.61 -10.74 5.86
N ASP A 101 22.61 -10.80 6.73
CA ASP A 101 23.33 -9.61 7.20
C ASP A 101 24.03 -8.89 6.05
N GLU A 102 24.61 -9.64 5.11
CA GLU A 102 25.25 -9.05 3.94
C GLU A 102 24.22 -8.40 2.99
N VAL A 103 23.07 -9.03 2.75
CA VAL A 103 21.98 -8.42 1.96
C VAL A 103 21.52 -7.12 2.63
N PHE A 104 21.33 -7.13 3.95
CA PHE A 104 20.92 -5.95 4.69
C PHE A 104 21.95 -4.83 4.60
N ARG A 105 23.24 -5.17 4.74
CA ARG A 105 24.36 -4.22 4.59
C ARG A 105 24.39 -3.57 3.21
N LEU A 106 24.25 -4.38 2.14
CA LEU A 106 24.22 -3.89 0.75
C LEU A 106 23.05 -2.95 0.49
N LEU A 107 21.86 -3.25 1.03
CA LEU A 107 20.69 -2.38 0.92
C LEU A 107 20.90 -1.04 1.64
N GLN A 108 21.53 -1.06 2.82
CA GLN A 108 21.87 0.16 3.55
C GLN A 108 22.88 1.01 2.78
N GLU A 109 23.93 0.40 2.22
CA GLU A 109 24.92 1.11 1.40
C GLU A 109 24.28 1.71 0.15
N SER A 110 23.43 0.93 -0.54
CA SER A 110 22.70 1.42 -1.72
C SER A 110 21.87 2.66 -1.38
N LYS A 111 21.16 2.63 -0.26
CA LYS A 111 20.41 3.80 0.21
C LYS A 111 21.31 5.00 0.47
N ASN A 112 22.44 4.80 1.16
CA ASN A 112 23.37 5.88 1.50
C ASN A 112 23.99 6.53 0.26
N ILE A 113 24.15 5.78 -0.83
CA ILE A 113 24.68 6.28 -2.10
C ILE A 113 23.58 6.99 -2.91
N GLY A 114 22.40 6.38 -3.01
CA GLY A 114 21.37 6.78 -3.97
C GLY A 114 20.34 7.77 -3.45
N ALA A 115 20.08 7.78 -2.15
CA ALA A 115 18.92 8.48 -1.58
C ALA A 115 19.26 9.25 -0.30
N LYS A 116 20.32 10.06 -0.35
CA LYS A 116 20.74 10.89 0.80
C LYS A 116 19.61 11.78 1.35
N ASP A 117 18.65 12.14 0.51
CA ASP A 117 17.54 13.05 0.82
C ASP A 117 16.18 12.36 0.89
N ALA A 118 16.11 11.02 0.84
CA ALA A 118 14.84 10.29 0.97
C ALA A 118 14.62 9.83 2.44
N PRO A 119 13.96 10.64 3.28
CA PRO A 119 13.73 10.30 4.69
C PRO A 119 12.73 9.16 4.89
N THR A 120 12.11 8.66 3.81
CA THR A 120 10.88 7.87 3.85
C THR A 120 11.09 6.35 3.86
N SER A 121 12.31 5.86 4.05
CA SER A 121 12.58 4.41 4.07
C SER A 121 13.46 4.06 5.26
N PRO A 122 12.93 4.02 6.48
CA PRO A 122 13.70 3.64 7.65
C PRO A 122 14.14 2.17 7.59
N PHE A 123 15.35 1.87 8.05
CA PHE A 123 15.88 0.53 8.16
C PHE A 123 15.73 -0.02 9.58
N GLY A 124 15.44 -1.32 9.67
CA GLY A 124 15.38 -2.05 10.92
C GLY A 124 13.99 -2.11 11.55
N ARG A 125 13.83 -3.11 12.42
CA ARG A 125 12.57 -3.45 13.10
C ARG A 125 12.05 -2.27 13.92
N GLU A 126 12.86 -1.71 14.80
CA GLU A 126 12.41 -0.68 15.72
C GLU A 126 12.04 0.63 15.02
N ALA A 127 12.82 1.01 14.00
CA ALA A 127 12.53 2.19 13.19
C ALA A 127 11.22 2.05 12.39
N ASN A 128 10.80 0.83 12.10
CA ASN A 128 9.56 0.53 11.37
C ASN A 128 8.41 0.06 12.27
N ARG A 129 8.62 -0.13 13.57
CA ARG A 129 7.61 -0.69 14.48
C ARG A 129 6.28 0.01 14.34
N ARG A 130 6.26 1.33 14.46
CA ARG A 130 5.03 2.10 14.37
C ARG A 130 4.38 2.02 12.98
N ASN A 131 5.18 2.02 11.93
CA ASN A 131 4.71 1.90 10.54
C ASN A 131 4.01 0.55 10.33
N LEU A 132 4.60 -0.53 10.83
CA LEU A 132 4.07 -1.88 10.74
C LEU A 132 2.81 -2.06 11.61
N GLU A 133 2.77 -1.51 12.82
CA GLU A 133 1.55 -1.54 13.66
C GLU A 133 0.35 -0.93 12.93
N VAL A 134 0.55 0.21 12.27
CA VAL A 134 -0.52 0.88 11.51
C VAL A 134 -0.91 0.05 10.28
N ALA A 135 0.06 -0.50 9.55
CA ALA A 135 -0.21 -1.35 8.40
C ALA A 135 -0.99 -2.62 8.80
N ILE A 136 -0.56 -3.31 9.88
CA ILE A 136 -1.25 -4.51 10.41
C ILE A 136 -2.69 -4.16 10.81
N ASP A 137 -2.90 -3.03 11.50
CA ASP A 137 -4.23 -2.59 11.89
C ASP A 137 -5.15 -2.38 10.68
N TYR A 138 -4.63 -1.76 9.62
CA TYR A 138 -5.41 -1.49 8.42
C TYR A 138 -5.76 -2.76 7.63
N VAL A 139 -4.80 -3.66 7.41
CA VAL A 139 -5.07 -4.91 6.68
C VAL A 139 -5.97 -5.85 7.49
N TYR A 140 -5.88 -5.85 8.83
CA TYR A 140 -6.80 -6.60 9.68
C TYR A 140 -8.23 -6.04 9.60
N ARG A 141 -8.41 -4.73 9.65
CA ARG A 141 -9.72 -4.07 9.56
C ARG A 141 -10.37 -4.19 8.18
N GLN A 142 -9.59 -4.56 7.17
CA GLN A 142 -10.04 -4.84 5.80
C GLN A 142 -10.24 -6.35 5.56
N ASP A 143 -10.17 -7.18 6.61
CA ASP A 143 -10.31 -8.64 6.54
C ASP A 143 -9.28 -9.33 5.58
N LEU A 144 -8.14 -8.67 5.35
CA LEU A 144 -7.06 -9.21 4.51
C LEU A 144 -6.17 -10.22 5.24
N ILE A 145 -6.24 -10.24 6.57
CA ILE A 145 -5.53 -11.20 7.42
C ILE A 145 -6.46 -11.74 8.50
N PRO A 146 -6.33 -13.02 8.91
CA PRO A 146 -7.29 -13.68 9.79
C PRO A 146 -7.24 -13.22 11.24
N LYS A 147 -6.12 -12.63 11.67
CA LYS A 147 -5.95 -12.07 13.02
C LYS A 147 -5.06 -10.83 12.98
N ARG A 148 -5.17 -10.00 14.01
CA ARG A 148 -4.28 -8.86 14.20
C ARG A 148 -2.97 -9.34 14.80
N TYR A 149 -1.95 -9.48 13.96
CA TYR A 149 -0.60 -9.84 14.38
C TYR A 149 0.07 -8.70 15.14
N THR A 150 0.99 -9.03 16.04
CA THR A 150 1.97 -8.05 16.54
C THR A 150 3.14 -7.93 15.57
N VAL A 151 3.90 -6.85 15.67
CA VAL A 151 5.11 -6.67 14.85
C VAL A 151 6.14 -7.77 15.12
N ASP A 152 6.24 -8.22 16.38
CA ASP A 152 7.17 -9.25 16.76
C ASP A 152 6.77 -10.61 16.17
N GLU A 153 5.49 -11.01 16.23
CA GLU A 153 4.99 -12.21 15.55
C GLU A 153 5.22 -12.16 14.03
N LEU A 154 5.09 -10.98 13.40
CA LEU A 154 5.28 -10.83 11.95
C LEU A 154 6.75 -10.97 11.53
N LEU A 155 7.68 -10.56 12.40
CA LEU A 155 9.12 -10.49 12.13
C LEU A 155 9.93 -11.52 12.94
N GLU A 156 9.28 -12.47 13.60
CA GLU A 156 9.96 -13.61 14.21
C GLU A 156 10.59 -14.50 13.13
N ARG A 157 11.85 -14.89 13.40
CA ARG A 157 12.58 -15.90 12.61
C ARG A 157 12.39 -17.29 13.23
#